data_7beaafda52de39e7f66785110afccc52
#
_entry.id   7beaafda52de39e7f66785110afccc52
#
_cell.length_a   1.000
_cell.length_b   1.000
_cell.length_c   1.000
_cell.angle_alpha   90.00
_cell.angle_beta   90.00
_cell.angle_gamma   90.00
#
_symmetry.space_group_name_H-M   'P 1'
#
loop_
_entity.id
_entity.type
_entity.pdbx_description
1 polymer ?
#
loop_
_entity_poly.entity_id
_entity_poly.type
_entity_poly.pdbx_seq_one_letter_code
_entity_poly.pdbx_strand_id
1 'polypeptide(L)'
;MPVIGARFRIRLPTDLYVTDLSRSFPDATFRLLSGVRTGDTASELGEAVTADPSAVASAFRAHDAIYEFEVLNQTDDRLLTTYETTDVDLYAFVEDVEFPPEFPIEVRDGHYEFDLTGTREEFDQFRETLEDIGAPYELLSKVGEERSDRLLTRRQEELLAAGLREGYFEVPRGCTLADLADTMDVDKSTASGVIRRAQARLVAWYLTGAGGRSALPEEHGR
;
A
#
# COMPACT_ATOMS: atom_id res chain seq x y z
N MET A 1 12.69 3.26 21.96
CA MET A 1 12.36 1.84 21.73
C MET A 1 12.51 1.54 20.26
N PRO A 2 12.94 0.34 19.85
CA PRO A 2 13.02 -0.02 18.44
C PRO A 2 11.62 -0.10 17.84
N VAL A 3 11.47 0.49 16.66
CA VAL A 3 10.25 0.45 15.86
C VAL A 3 10.32 -0.77 14.94
N ILE A 4 9.26 -1.54 14.89
CA ILE A 4 9.13 -2.75 14.06
C ILE A 4 8.03 -2.50 13.03
N GLY A 5 8.21 -3.03 11.82
CA GLY A 5 7.15 -3.14 10.82
C GLY A 5 6.64 -4.57 10.74
N ALA A 6 5.38 -4.76 10.44
CA ALA A 6 4.81 -6.09 10.16
C ALA A 6 3.65 -5.98 9.19
N ARG A 7 3.53 -6.97 8.28
CA ARG A 7 2.39 -7.12 7.38
C ARG A 7 1.47 -8.21 7.91
N PHE A 8 0.22 -7.86 8.08
CA PHE A 8 -0.83 -8.73 8.56
C PHE A 8 -1.82 -9.06 7.44
N ARG A 9 -2.37 -10.27 7.52
CA ARG A 9 -3.57 -10.68 6.81
C ARG A 9 -4.61 -11.07 7.82
N ILE A 10 -5.79 -10.45 7.77
CA ILE A 10 -6.91 -10.73 8.68
C ILE A 10 -8.09 -11.20 7.85
N ARG A 11 -8.74 -12.28 8.29
CA ARG A 11 -10.00 -12.71 7.68
C ARG A 11 -11.12 -11.78 8.12
N LEU A 12 -11.85 -11.25 7.14
CA LEU A 12 -12.99 -10.38 7.39
C LEU A 12 -14.24 -11.13 7.82
N PRO A 13 -15.12 -10.50 8.63
CA PRO A 13 -16.50 -10.91 8.77
C PRO A 13 -17.19 -11.07 7.43
N THR A 14 -18.16 -11.97 7.35
CA THR A 14 -18.84 -12.33 6.10
C THR A 14 -19.93 -11.33 5.70
N ASP A 15 -20.33 -10.45 6.57
CA ASP A 15 -21.41 -9.47 6.43
C ASP A 15 -20.94 -8.08 5.98
N LEU A 16 -19.64 -7.90 5.73
CA LEU A 16 -19.12 -6.64 5.20
C LEU A 16 -19.23 -6.60 3.66
N TYR A 17 -19.63 -5.45 3.13
CA TYR A 17 -19.76 -5.22 1.67
C TYR A 17 -18.47 -5.58 0.91
N VAL A 18 -17.32 -5.20 1.46
CA VAL A 18 -16.01 -5.45 0.82
C VAL A 18 -15.66 -6.93 0.80
N THR A 19 -16.14 -7.71 1.78
CA THR A 19 -16.00 -9.17 1.80
C THR A 19 -16.79 -9.79 0.64
N ASP A 20 -18.05 -9.38 0.47
CA ASP A 20 -18.92 -9.87 -0.60
C ASP A 20 -18.37 -9.49 -1.99
N LEU A 21 -17.95 -8.25 -2.17
CA LEU A 21 -17.35 -7.79 -3.42
C LEU A 21 -16.05 -8.54 -3.74
N SER A 22 -15.14 -8.66 -2.76
CA SER A 22 -13.86 -9.32 -2.99
C SER A 22 -13.98 -10.82 -3.29
N ARG A 23 -15.00 -11.48 -2.75
CA ARG A 23 -15.33 -12.88 -3.09
C ARG A 23 -16.04 -13.03 -4.41
N SER A 24 -16.85 -12.06 -4.79
CA SER A 24 -17.53 -12.05 -6.09
C SER A 24 -16.56 -11.79 -7.25
N PHE A 25 -15.43 -11.13 -6.97
CA PHE A 25 -14.37 -10.84 -7.93
C PHE A 25 -13.01 -11.31 -7.39
N PRO A 26 -12.75 -12.63 -7.33
CA PRO A 26 -11.56 -13.19 -6.68
C PRO A 26 -10.23 -12.80 -7.35
N ASP A 27 -10.27 -12.46 -8.64
CA ASP A 27 -9.09 -11.97 -9.39
C ASP A 27 -8.87 -10.46 -9.22
N ALA A 28 -9.81 -9.74 -8.60
CA ALA A 28 -9.67 -8.32 -8.33
C ALA A 28 -8.91 -8.05 -7.03
N THR A 29 -8.18 -6.95 -7.04
CA THR A 29 -7.61 -6.37 -5.82
C THR A 29 -8.36 -5.10 -5.49
N PHE A 30 -9.01 -5.07 -4.35
CA PHE A 30 -9.62 -3.87 -3.81
C PHE A 30 -8.64 -3.18 -2.88
N ARG A 31 -8.59 -1.87 -2.92
CA ARG A 31 -7.74 -1.04 -2.05
C ARG A 31 -8.56 0.08 -1.45
N LEU A 32 -8.60 0.14 -0.15
CA LEU A 32 -9.07 1.32 0.56
C LEU A 32 -7.90 2.30 0.66
N LEU A 33 -8.00 3.41 -0.04
CA LEU A 33 -6.94 4.43 -0.12
C LEU A 33 -7.08 5.47 1.00
N SER A 34 -8.31 5.73 1.43
CA SER A 34 -8.64 6.62 2.53
C SER A 34 -10.07 6.34 2.98
N GLY A 35 -10.34 6.53 4.26
CA GLY A 35 -11.68 6.39 4.82
C GLY A 35 -11.87 7.26 6.05
N VAL A 36 -13.06 7.83 6.20
CA VAL A 36 -13.43 8.66 7.35
C VAL A 36 -14.82 8.27 7.82
N ARG A 37 -14.93 7.83 9.06
CA ARG A 37 -16.22 7.58 9.70
C ARG A 37 -16.89 8.88 10.13
N THR A 38 -18.19 8.98 9.87
CA THR A 38 -19.04 10.09 10.29
C THR A 38 -20.33 9.53 10.90
N GLY A 39 -20.30 9.29 12.20
CA GLY A 39 -21.43 8.67 12.91
C GLY A 39 -21.65 7.22 12.48
N ASP A 40 -22.82 6.92 11.92
CA ASP A 40 -23.24 5.59 11.51
C ASP A 40 -22.86 5.25 10.05
N THR A 41 -22.06 6.10 9.42
CA THR A 41 -21.61 5.94 8.03
C THR A 41 -20.12 6.22 7.89
N ALA A 42 -19.53 5.79 6.78
CA ALA A 42 -18.18 6.16 6.42
C ALA A 42 -18.10 6.59 4.96
N SER A 43 -17.31 7.65 4.70
CA SER A 43 -16.96 8.09 3.35
C SER A 43 -15.60 7.51 2.98
N GLU A 44 -15.52 6.86 1.85
CA GLU A 44 -14.37 6.10 1.43
C GLU A 44 -13.87 6.48 0.02
N LEU A 45 -12.56 6.46 -0.15
CA LEU A 45 -11.89 6.50 -1.45
C LEU A 45 -11.32 5.11 -1.72
N GLY A 46 -11.85 4.43 -2.71
CA GLY A 46 -11.49 3.07 -3.08
C GLY A 46 -10.90 2.95 -4.47
N GLU A 47 -10.02 1.97 -4.64
CA GLU A 47 -9.50 1.55 -5.93
C GLU A 47 -9.77 0.05 -6.11
N ALA A 48 -10.19 -0.36 -7.31
CA ALA A 48 -10.19 -1.76 -7.70
C ALA A 48 -9.29 -1.96 -8.93
N VAL A 49 -8.38 -2.93 -8.85
CA VAL A 49 -7.57 -3.40 -9.99
C VAL A 49 -8.18 -4.72 -10.44
N THR A 50 -8.71 -4.76 -11.66
CA THR A 50 -9.53 -5.88 -12.18
C THR A 50 -9.56 -5.87 -13.71
N ALA A 51 -9.80 -7.02 -14.31
CA ALA A 51 -9.99 -7.12 -15.75
C ALA A 51 -11.38 -6.58 -16.23
N ASP A 52 -12.34 -6.41 -15.32
CA ASP A 52 -13.66 -5.84 -15.62
C ASP A 52 -14.08 -4.77 -14.61
N PRO A 53 -13.55 -3.53 -14.75
CA PRO A 53 -13.91 -2.42 -13.88
C PRO A 53 -15.39 -2.05 -13.93
N SER A 54 -16.05 -2.29 -15.06
CA SER A 54 -17.48 -1.96 -15.24
C SER A 54 -18.38 -2.90 -14.44
N ALA A 55 -18.05 -4.19 -14.41
CA ALA A 55 -18.76 -5.17 -13.58
C ALA A 55 -18.58 -4.86 -12.09
N VAL A 56 -17.37 -4.51 -11.66
CA VAL A 56 -17.09 -4.10 -10.28
C VAL A 56 -17.88 -2.83 -9.91
N ALA A 57 -17.87 -1.79 -10.76
CA ALA A 57 -18.64 -0.56 -10.52
C ALA A 57 -20.14 -0.84 -10.39
N SER A 58 -20.67 -1.78 -11.21
CA SER A 58 -22.06 -2.19 -11.14
C SER A 58 -22.40 -2.92 -9.85
N ALA A 59 -21.49 -3.77 -9.38
CA ALA A 59 -21.66 -4.50 -8.12
C ALA A 59 -21.62 -3.54 -6.90
N PHE A 60 -20.74 -2.56 -6.88
CA PHE A 60 -20.75 -1.51 -5.86
C PHE A 60 -22.08 -0.78 -5.79
N ARG A 61 -22.62 -0.32 -6.95
CA ARG A 61 -23.90 0.39 -7.02
C ARG A 61 -25.09 -0.45 -6.59
N ALA A 62 -25.01 -1.75 -6.73
CA ALA A 62 -26.09 -2.67 -6.39
C ALA A 62 -26.06 -3.15 -4.94
N HIS A 63 -25.00 -2.87 -4.20
CA HIS A 63 -24.82 -3.35 -2.83
C HIS A 63 -25.59 -2.46 -1.84
N ASP A 64 -26.42 -3.06 -1.00
CA ASP A 64 -27.32 -2.34 -0.07
C ASP A 64 -26.60 -1.46 0.96
N ALA A 65 -25.36 -1.84 1.33
CA ALA A 65 -24.54 -1.07 2.26
C ALA A 65 -23.83 0.14 1.63
N ILE A 66 -23.90 0.29 0.29
CA ILE A 66 -23.20 1.34 -0.47
C ILE A 66 -24.22 2.34 -1.00
N TYR A 67 -23.94 3.61 -0.78
CA TYR A 67 -24.70 4.72 -1.33
C TYR A 67 -23.76 5.87 -1.72
N GLU A 68 -24.28 6.89 -2.42
CA GLU A 68 -23.50 8.01 -2.97
C GLU A 68 -22.24 7.58 -3.74
N PHE A 69 -22.37 6.47 -4.51
CA PHE A 69 -21.26 5.91 -5.28
C PHE A 69 -20.97 6.75 -6.52
N GLU A 70 -19.73 7.23 -6.65
CA GLU A 70 -19.23 7.97 -7.79
C GLU A 70 -17.94 7.36 -8.34
N VAL A 71 -17.85 7.26 -9.67
CA VAL A 71 -16.62 6.85 -10.37
C VAL A 71 -15.80 8.09 -10.68
N LEU A 72 -14.65 8.23 -10.04
CA LEU A 72 -13.72 9.34 -10.26
C LEU A 72 -12.83 9.11 -11.49
N ASN A 73 -12.41 7.87 -11.71
CA ASN A 73 -11.61 7.48 -12.88
C ASN A 73 -11.81 5.99 -13.18
N GLN A 74 -11.80 5.63 -14.47
CA GLN A 74 -11.85 4.25 -14.93
C GLN A 74 -10.93 4.07 -16.15
N THR A 75 -10.11 3.03 -16.12
CA THR A 75 -9.29 2.55 -17.23
C THR A 75 -9.69 1.11 -17.59
N ASP A 76 -8.95 0.46 -18.48
CA ASP A 76 -9.23 -0.92 -18.90
C ASP A 76 -9.05 -1.95 -17.76
N ASP A 77 -8.20 -1.61 -16.77
CA ASP A 77 -7.79 -2.52 -15.69
C ASP A 77 -8.00 -1.94 -14.28
N ARG A 78 -8.56 -0.73 -14.16
CA ARG A 78 -8.62 0.01 -12.90
C ARG A 78 -9.88 0.85 -12.76
N LEU A 79 -10.41 0.88 -11.55
CA LEU A 79 -11.55 1.70 -11.14
C LEU A 79 -11.14 2.50 -9.88
N LEU A 80 -11.27 3.82 -9.93
CA LEU A 80 -11.13 4.70 -8.76
C LEU A 80 -12.49 5.29 -8.43
N THR A 81 -12.91 5.14 -7.17
CA THR A 81 -14.26 5.49 -6.73
C THR A 81 -14.25 6.21 -5.41
N THR A 82 -15.27 7.04 -5.19
CA THR A 82 -15.68 7.49 -3.86
C THR A 82 -17.10 7.01 -3.59
N TYR A 83 -17.41 6.70 -2.35
CA TYR A 83 -18.72 6.22 -1.93
C TYR A 83 -18.90 6.39 -0.43
N GLU A 84 -20.15 6.32 0.00
CA GLU A 84 -20.48 6.19 1.41
C GLU A 84 -20.97 4.78 1.72
N THR A 85 -20.67 4.28 2.91
CA THR A 85 -21.08 2.96 3.37
C THR A 85 -21.68 3.00 4.78
N THR A 86 -22.63 2.12 5.04
CA THR A 86 -23.14 1.85 6.39
C THR A 86 -22.32 0.81 7.15
N ASP A 87 -21.37 0.14 6.49
CA ASP A 87 -20.47 -0.83 7.12
C ASP A 87 -19.34 -0.10 7.85
N VAL A 88 -19.58 0.25 9.11
CA VAL A 88 -18.62 1.00 9.94
C VAL A 88 -17.87 0.17 10.96
N ASP A 89 -18.08 -1.15 11.00
CA ASP A 89 -17.49 -2.05 11.99
C ASP A 89 -15.97 -2.08 11.94
N LEU A 90 -15.38 -1.95 10.73
CA LEU A 90 -13.93 -1.79 10.58
C LEU A 90 -13.43 -0.54 11.31
N TYR A 91 -14.15 0.56 11.21
CA TYR A 91 -13.77 1.82 11.85
C TYR A 91 -13.93 1.74 13.36
N ALA A 92 -14.99 1.10 13.86
CA ALA A 92 -15.17 0.83 15.28
C ALA A 92 -14.00 -0.01 15.83
N PHE A 93 -13.59 -1.05 15.11
CA PHE A 93 -12.41 -1.85 15.46
C PHE A 93 -11.13 -1.01 15.49
N VAL A 94 -10.90 -0.16 14.48
CA VAL A 94 -9.72 0.70 14.40
C VAL A 94 -9.71 1.78 15.50
N GLU A 95 -10.89 2.30 15.88
CA GLU A 95 -11.03 3.26 16.97
C GLU A 95 -10.75 2.64 18.34
N ASP A 96 -11.11 1.36 18.55
CA ASP A 96 -10.86 0.62 19.78
C ASP A 96 -9.39 0.18 19.92
N VAL A 97 -8.67 0.08 18.81
CA VAL A 97 -7.25 -0.24 18.76
C VAL A 97 -6.46 1.08 18.70
N GLU A 98 -5.65 1.37 19.72
CA GLU A 98 -4.78 2.57 19.75
C GLU A 98 -3.75 2.61 18.61
N PHE A 99 -3.83 1.68 17.65
CA PHE A 99 -2.83 1.42 16.61
C PHE A 99 -3.48 1.26 15.24
N PRO A 100 -3.73 2.37 14.51
CA PRO A 100 -4.42 2.32 13.22
C PRO A 100 -3.55 1.71 12.12
N PRO A 101 -4.16 0.91 11.20
CA PRO A 101 -3.46 0.39 10.04
C PRO A 101 -3.03 1.51 9.07
N GLU A 102 -1.91 1.30 8.40
CA GLU A 102 -1.44 2.23 7.36
C GLU A 102 -2.23 2.00 6.05
N PHE A 103 -2.66 3.08 5.41
CA PHE A 103 -3.25 3.02 4.06
C PHE A 103 -2.17 2.88 2.98
N PRO A 104 -2.44 2.21 1.86
CA PRO A 104 -3.70 1.57 1.51
C PRO A 104 -3.90 0.22 2.21
N ILE A 105 -5.15 -0.09 2.55
CA ILE A 105 -5.54 -1.42 3.01
C ILE A 105 -5.97 -2.23 1.78
N GLU A 106 -5.33 -3.37 1.53
CA GLU A 106 -5.69 -4.26 0.44
C GLU A 106 -6.72 -5.30 0.88
N VAL A 107 -7.69 -5.57 0.02
CA VAL A 107 -8.70 -6.62 0.24
C VAL A 107 -8.72 -7.57 -0.95
N ARG A 108 -8.59 -8.86 -0.65
CA ARG A 108 -8.65 -9.95 -1.64
C ARG A 108 -9.33 -11.17 -1.03
N ASP A 109 -10.29 -11.74 -1.73
CA ASP A 109 -10.95 -12.99 -1.34
C ASP A 109 -11.35 -13.03 0.16
N GLY A 110 -11.95 -11.95 0.65
CA GLY A 110 -12.43 -11.83 2.02
C GLY A 110 -11.34 -11.68 3.08
N HIS A 111 -10.16 -11.20 2.71
CA HIS A 111 -9.07 -10.92 3.65
C HIS A 111 -8.58 -9.48 3.49
N TYR A 112 -8.32 -8.81 4.63
CA TYR A 112 -7.54 -7.58 4.69
C TYR A 112 -6.06 -7.87 4.76
N GLU A 113 -5.26 -7.17 3.94
CA GLU A 113 -3.81 -7.10 4.06
C GLU A 113 -3.39 -5.65 4.25
N PHE A 114 -2.61 -5.40 5.29
CA PHE A 114 -2.13 -4.06 5.62
C PHE A 114 -0.81 -4.12 6.39
N ASP A 115 -0.11 -3.01 6.36
CA ASP A 115 1.12 -2.82 7.09
C ASP A 115 0.85 -2.06 8.40
N LEU A 116 1.58 -2.45 9.45
CA LEU A 116 1.61 -1.79 10.73
C LEU A 116 3.06 -1.47 11.10
N THR A 117 3.29 -0.27 11.62
CA THR A 117 4.60 0.15 12.13
C THR A 117 4.46 0.67 13.55
N GLY A 118 5.15 0.04 14.50
CA GLY A 118 5.05 0.43 15.91
C GLY A 118 6.08 -0.24 16.79
N THR A 119 5.94 -0.09 18.08
CA THR A 119 6.74 -0.75 19.11
C THR A 119 6.30 -2.20 19.30
N ARG A 120 7.14 -3.01 19.93
CA ARG A 120 6.78 -4.39 20.26
C ARG A 120 5.54 -4.48 21.17
N GLU A 121 5.40 -3.55 22.12
CA GLU A 121 4.27 -3.49 23.03
C GLU A 121 2.95 -3.22 22.29
N GLU A 122 2.94 -2.28 21.35
CA GLU A 122 1.78 -2.00 20.49
C GLU A 122 1.40 -3.20 19.62
N PHE A 123 2.38 -3.94 19.09
CA PHE A 123 2.10 -5.19 18.36
C PHE A 123 1.53 -6.30 19.24
N ASP A 124 2.03 -6.45 20.46
CA ASP A 124 1.53 -7.47 21.40
C ASP A 124 0.08 -7.12 21.80
N GLN A 125 -0.24 -5.83 22.05
CA GLN A 125 -1.61 -5.35 22.31
C GLN A 125 -2.54 -5.58 21.12
N PHE A 126 -2.07 -5.26 19.89
CA PHE A 126 -2.85 -5.50 18.67
C PHE A 126 -3.22 -6.97 18.49
N ARG A 127 -2.26 -7.87 18.72
CA ARG A 127 -2.51 -9.32 18.67
C ARG A 127 -3.51 -9.78 19.73
N GLU A 128 -3.37 -9.32 20.97
CA GLU A 128 -4.32 -9.61 22.05
C GLU A 128 -5.74 -9.16 21.67
N THR A 129 -5.90 -7.97 21.10
CA THR A 129 -7.20 -7.49 20.62
C THR A 129 -7.78 -8.40 19.54
N LEU A 130 -6.99 -8.83 18.54
CA LEU A 130 -7.44 -9.77 17.50
C LEU A 130 -7.87 -11.13 18.07
N GLU A 131 -7.14 -11.64 19.08
CA GLU A 131 -7.44 -12.88 19.76
C GLU A 131 -8.73 -12.76 20.58
N ASP A 132 -8.94 -11.65 21.28
CA ASP A 132 -10.13 -11.38 22.12
C ASP A 132 -11.41 -11.30 21.28
N ILE A 133 -11.36 -10.69 20.10
CA ILE A 133 -12.52 -10.63 19.18
C ILE A 133 -12.66 -11.90 18.32
N GLY A 134 -11.73 -12.85 18.46
CA GLY A 134 -11.74 -14.09 17.69
C GLY A 134 -11.50 -13.92 16.19
N ALA A 135 -10.80 -12.86 15.77
CA ALA A 135 -10.46 -12.61 14.37
C ALA A 135 -9.25 -13.45 13.94
N PRO A 136 -9.39 -14.41 13.01
CA PRO A 136 -8.26 -15.18 12.51
C PRO A 136 -7.29 -14.26 11.74
N TYR A 137 -6.02 -14.31 12.09
CA TYR A 137 -5.00 -13.53 11.43
C TYR A 137 -3.75 -14.35 11.07
N GLU A 138 -3.03 -13.91 10.06
CA GLU A 138 -1.72 -14.40 9.67
C GLU A 138 -0.72 -13.24 9.69
N LEU A 139 0.46 -13.49 10.24
CA LEU A 139 1.58 -12.58 10.15
C LEU A 139 2.38 -12.93 8.89
N LEU A 140 2.22 -12.15 7.82
CA LEU A 140 2.86 -12.42 6.52
C LEU A 140 4.34 -12.10 6.53
N SER A 141 4.74 -11.02 7.21
CA SER A 141 6.15 -10.64 7.37
C SER A 141 6.38 -9.90 8.69
N LYS A 142 7.57 -10.09 9.27
CA LYS A 142 8.09 -9.26 10.36
C LYS A 142 9.30 -8.54 9.84
N VAL A 143 9.33 -7.23 9.99
CA VAL A 143 10.52 -6.43 9.74
C VAL A 143 11.17 -6.16 11.08
N GLY A 144 12.16 -6.98 11.41
CA GLY A 144 13.01 -6.76 12.59
C GLY A 144 14.04 -5.65 12.33
N GLU A 145 14.68 -5.20 13.39
CA GLU A 145 15.62 -4.07 13.46
C GLU A 145 16.72 -4.00 12.38
N GLU A 146 16.96 -5.06 11.60
CA GLU A 146 18.06 -5.13 10.62
C GLU A 146 17.62 -5.12 9.15
N ARG A 147 16.32 -5.14 8.86
CA ARG A 147 15.81 -4.91 7.51
C ARG A 147 14.74 -3.83 7.61
N SER A 148 15.18 -2.58 7.59
CA SER A 148 14.26 -1.48 7.30
C SER A 148 13.51 -1.81 6.01
N ASP A 149 12.18 -1.79 6.01
CA ASP A 149 11.34 -1.71 4.83
C ASP A 149 11.53 -0.39 4.07
N ARG A 150 12.62 0.26 4.31
CA ARG A 150 13.12 1.28 3.43
C ARG A 150 13.47 0.61 2.12
N LEU A 151 12.69 0.89 1.13
CA LEU A 151 12.96 0.51 -0.26
C LEU A 151 14.44 0.79 -0.62
N LEU A 152 15.02 1.79 0.03
CA LEU A 152 16.39 2.22 -0.12
C LEU A 152 17.13 2.18 1.23
N THR A 153 18.41 1.86 1.19
CA THR A 153 19.27 2.05 2.35
C THR A 153 19.49 3.55 2.61
N ARG A 154 19.77 3.94 3.84
CA ARG A 154 20.07 5.34 4.20
C ARG A 154 21.07 6.00 3.24
N ARG A 155 22.15 5.29 2.88
CA ARG A 155 23.16 5.80 1.93
C ARG A 155 22.61 5.98 0.52
N GLN A 156 21.69 5.13 0.09
CA GLN A 156 21.00 5.27 -1.20
C GLN A 156 20.04 6.48 -1.18
N GLU A 157 19.28 6.67 -0.10
CA GLU A 157 18.41 7.81 0.08
C GLU A 157 19.19 9.14 0.08
N GLU A 158 20.25 9.22 0.87
CA GLU A 158 21.12 10.40 0.95
C GLU A 158 21.66 10.80 -0.42
N LEU A 159 22.14 9.82 -1.19
CA LEU A 159 22.74 10.08 -2.51
C LEU A 159 21.68 10.47 -3.57
N LEU A 160 20.51 9.84 -3.55
CA LEU A 160 19.40 10.22 -4.44
C LEU A 160 18.84 11.60 -4.08
N ALA A 161 18.70 11.92 -2.79
CA ALA A 161 18.25 13.23 -2.33
C ALA A 161 19.23 14.35 -2.71
N ALA A 162 20.53 14.10 -2.61
CA ALA A 162 21.55 15.02 -3.09
C ALA A 162 21.45 15.21 -4.62
N GLY A 163 21.31 14.10 -5.36
CA GLY A 163 21.15 14.15 -6.82
C GLY A 163 19.91 14.90 -7.27
N LEU A 164 18.80 14.81 -6.55
CA LEU A 164 17.60 15.62 -6.83
C LEU A 164 17.85 17.12 -6.58
N ARG A 165 18.45 17.46 -5.45
CA ARG A 165 18.74 18.88 -5.12
C ARG A 165 19.68 19.53 -6.08
N GLU A 166 20.69 18.80 -6.58
CA GLU A 166 21.73 19.33 -7.47
C GLU A 166 21.39 19.17 -8.97
N GLY A 167 20.18 18.66 -9.27
CA GLY A 167 19.70 18.50 -10.64
C GLY A 167 20.39 17.38 -11.44
N TYR A 168 20.97 16.38 -10.78
CA TYR A 168 21.61 15.25 -11.46
C TYR A 168 20.64 14.46 -12.34
N PHE A 169 19.37 14.40 -11.97
CA PHE A 169 18.31 13.69 -12.70
C PHE A 169 17.54 14.57 -13.68
N GLU A 170 17.90 15.84 -13.81
CA GLU A 170 17.27 16.77 -14.75
C GLU A 170 17.75 16.56 -16.20
N VAL A 171 16.96 17.08 -17.15
CA VAL A 171 17.32 17.10 -18.57
C VAL A 171 17.19 18.54 -19.09
N PRO A 172 18.29 19.24 -19.39
CA PRO A 172 19.70 18.84 -19.21
C PRO A 172 20.11 18.76 -17.73
N ARG A 173 21.12 17.94 -17.43
CA ARG A 173 21.61 17.76 -16.06
C ARG A 173 22.17 19.05 -15.46
N GLY A 174 21.81 19.35 -14.20
CA GLY A 174 22.35 20.46 -13.43
C GLY A 174 23.75 20.19 -12.85
N CYS A 175 24.10 18.92 -12.56
CA CYS A 175 25.42 18.53 -12.10
C CYS A 175 25.88 17.19 -12.72
N THR A 176 27.18 16.90 -12.61
CA THR A 176 27.77 15.62 -13.06
C THR A 176 27.81 14.60 -11.92
N LEU A 177 28.05 13.34 -12.26
CA LEU A 177 28.29 12.30 -11.25
C LEU A 177 29.54 12.55 -10.41
N ALA A 178 30.54 13.26 -10.95
CA ALA A 178 31.73 13.63 -10.21
C ALA A 178 31.40 14.66 -9.15
N ASP A 179 30.68 15.73 -9.51
CA ASP A 179 30.24 16.78 -8.59
C ASP A 179 29.42 16.18 -7.43
N LEU A 180 28.50 15.27 -7.76
CA LEU A 180 27.69 14.58 -6.74
C LEU A 180 28.51 13.68 -5.82
N ALA A 181 29.53 12.99 -6.36
CA ALA A 181 30.44 12.16 -5.57
C ALA A 181 31.28 13.01 -4.61
N ASP A 182 31.78 14.17 -5.10
CA ASP A 182 32.53 15.12 -4.29
C ASP A 182 31.67 15.71 -3.16
N THR A 183 30.41 16.11 -3.46
CA THR A 183 29.45 16.59 -2.45
C THR A 183 29.19 15.56 -1.34
N MET A 184 29.22 14.29 -1.69
CA MET A 184 28.93 13.18 -0.77
C MET A 184 30.17 12.54 -0.13
N ASP A 185 31.36 13.09 -0.41
CA ASP A 185 32.68 12.61 0.06
C ASP A 185 32.88 11.11 -0.25
N VAL A 186 32.66 10.72 -1.52
CA VAL A 186 32.87 9.35 -2.02
C VAL A 186 33.52 9.36 -3.40
N ASP A 187 34.12 8.21 -3.75
CA ASP A 187 34.59 8.10 -5.12
C ASP A 187 33.43 7.98 -6.15
N LYS A 188 33.69 8.44 -7.36
CA LYS A 188 32.73 8.40 -8.47
C LYS A 188 32.22 6.98 -8.77
N SER A 189 33.05 5.95 -8.62
CA SER A 189 32.66 4.55 -8.81
C SER A 189 31.68 4.08 -7.74
N THR A 190 31.91 4.49 -6.49
CA THR A 190 31.00 4.23 -5.36
C THR A 190 29.66 4.94 -5.56
N ALA A 191 29.67 6.23 -5.88
CA ALA A 191 28.44 6.99 -6.18
C ALA A 191 27.64 6.35 -7.30
N SER A 192 28.29 5.98 -8.42
CA SER A 192 27.66 5.26 -9.54
C SER A 192 26.98 3.97 -9.11
N GLY A 193 27.69 3.14 -8.36
CA GLY A 193 27.19 1.85 -7.89
C GLY A 193 25.99 1.98 -6.94
N VAL A 194 26.04 2.97 -6.04
CA VAL A 194 24.95 3.25 -5.09
C VAL A 194 23.70 3.74 -5.82
N ILE A 195 23.84 4.72 -6.73
CA ILE A 195 22.71 5.24 -7.53
C ILE A 195 22.08 4.13 -8.37
N ARG A 196 22.87 3.33 -9.08
CA ARG A 196 22.35 2.23 -9.90
C ARG A 196 21.54 1.23 -9.09
N ARG A 197 22.02 0.82 -7.92
CA ARG A 197 21.29 -0.12 -7.06
C ARG A 197 20.02 0.52 -6.49
N ALA A 198 20.06 1.81 -6.15
CA ALA A 198 18.89 2.55 -5.68
C ALA A 198 17.83 2.66 -6.80
N GLN A 199 18.22 3.06 -8.00
CA GLN A 199 17.33 3.13 -9.15
C GLN A 199 16.73 1.76 -9.50
N ALA A 200 17.53 0.70 -9.50
CA ALA A 200 17.04 -0.65 -9.76
C ALA A 200 15.96 -1.08 -8.76
N ARG A 201 16.12 -0.74 -7.47
CA ARG A 201 15.12 -1.03 -6.43
C ARG A 201 13.84 -0.22 -6.64
N LEU A 202 13.96 1.09 -6.93
CA LEU A 202 12.81 1.95 -7.20
C LEU A 202 12.04 1.49 -8.43
N VAL A 203 12.74 1.14 -9.52
CA VAL A 203 12.12 0.64 -10.74
C VAL A 203 11.43 -0.69 -10.51
N ALA A 204 12.11 -1.64 -9.84
CA ALA A 204 11.51 -2.93 -9.49
C ALA A 204 10.27 -2.73 -8.62
N TRP A 205 10.34 -1.93 -7.57
CA TRP A 205 9.21 -1.62 -6.69
C TRP A 205 8.05 -1.00 -7.45
N TYR A 206 8.32 -0.05 -8.34
CA TYR A 206 7.29 0.61 -9.14
C TYR A 206 6.62 -0.35 -10.14
N LEU A 207 7.41 -1.20 -10.81
CA LEU A 207 6.91 -2.11 -11.86
C LEU A 207 6.29 -3.40 -11.30
N THR A 208 6.74 -3.91 -10.15
CA THR A 208 6.21 -5.16 -9.57
C THR A 208 4.98 -4.96 -8.68
N GLY A 209 4.47 -3.74 -8.58
CA GLY A 209 3.24 -3.46 -7.84
C GLY A 209 3.40 -3.34 -6.33
N ALA A 210 4.59 -3.52 -5.77
CA ALA A 210 4.86 -3.18 -4.36
C ALA A 210 4.72 -1.67 -4.10
N GLY A 211 4.58 -0.87 -5.17
CA GLY A 211 4.25 0.56 -5.18
C GLY A 211 2.88 0.87 -5.79
N GLY A 212 1.98 -0.09 -5.81
CA GLY A 212 0.61 0.13 -6.30
C GLY A 212 0.42 0.09 -7.83
N ARG A 213 1.44 -0.34 -8.60
CA ARG A 213 1.29 -0.52 -10.05
C ARG A 213 1.95 -1.83 -10.48
N SER A 214 1.15 -2.84 -10.77
CA SER A 214 1.59 -3.99 -11.57
C SER A 214 1.56 -3.58 -13.03
N ALA A 215 2.72 -3.46 -13.66
CA ALA A 215 2.80 -3.36 -15.12
C ALA A 215 4.18 -3.83 -15.58
N LEU A 216 4.34 -5.15 -15.69
CA LEU A 216 5.25 -5.70 -16.67
C LEU A 216 4.36 -6.25 -17.80
N PRO A 217 4.51 -5.83 -19.06
CA PRO A 217 3.90 -6.53 -20.18
C PRO A 217 4.49 -7.94 -20.21
N GLU A 218 3.62 -8.96 -20.31
CA GLU A 218 4.07 -10.33 -20.57
C GLU A 218 4.85 -10.33 -21.87
N GLU A 219 6.12 -10.78 -21.81
CA GLU A 219 6.90 -11.06 -23.02
C GLU A 219 6.19 -12.15 -23.80
N HIS A 220 5.58 -11.77 -24.92
CA HIS A 220 5.14 -12.73 -25.93
C HIS A 220 6.39 -13.36 -26.53
N GLY A 221 6.70 -14.58 -26.08
CA GLY A 221 7.78 -15.39 -26.63
C GLY A 221 7.64 -15.56 -28.15
N ARG A 222 8.73 -15.34 -28.81
CA ARG A 222 8.96 -15.81 -30.19
C ARG A 222 9.51 -17.22 -30.16
#